data_299d28764cd3169566cfa59a796a3051
#
_entry.id   299d28764cd3169566cfa59a796a3051
#
_cell.length_a   1.000
_cell.length_b   1.000
_cell.length_c   1.000
_cell.angle_alpha   90.00
_cell.angle_beta   90.00
_cell.angle_gamma   90.00
#
_symmetry.space_group_name_H-M   'P 1'
#
loop_
_entity.id
_entity.type
_entity.pdbx_description
1 polymer ?
#
loop_
_entity_poly.entity_id
_entity_poly.type
_entity_poly.pdbx_seq_one_letter_code
_entity_poly.pdbx_strand_id
1 'polypeptide(L)'
;EQYLTTQDTASAHLHVSESDTEFVVSGSNFEYIFDRNTGNFTDIVVDGQELLSAPCDKTIWRAPTDNDRNIKNEWLRAHYDMISERTYETGCIIKDGCAVISCTSSLSAPTVQPVLRINAEWIITPEGTIKSKMHVKKNAEFPTLPRFGVRMILREDMRNVNYIGMGPYES
;
A
#
# COMPACT_ATOMS: atom_id res chain seq x y z
N GLU A 1 26.38 1.38 -2.16
CA GLU A 1 26.32 -0.10 -2.36
C GLU A 1 26.72 -0.89 -1.12
N GLN A 2 26.17 -0.61 0.07
CA GLN A 2 26.56 -1.36 1.29
C GLN A 2 25.45 -1.45 2.34
N TYR A 3 24.17 -1.58 1.95
CA TYR A 3 23.08 -1.72 2.94
C TYR A 3 22.13 -2.90 2.72
N LEU A 4 22.66 -4.01 2.22
CA LEU A 4 21.96 -5.30 2.28
C LEU A 4 22.96 -6.39 2.68
N THR A 5 23.41 -6.36 3.93
CA THR A 5 24.03 -7.54 4.53
C THR A 5 22.91 -8.54 4.82
N THR A 6 22.82 -9.57 4.00
CA THR A 6 22.12 -10.81 4.34
C THR A 6 22.78 -11.40 5.57
N GLN A 7 22.13 -11.31 6.72
CA GLN A 7 22.47 -12.19 7.83
C GLN A 7 21.87 -13.56 7.51
N ASP A 8 22.70 -14.59 7.51
CA ASP A 8 22.30 -15.99 7.53
C ASP A 8 21.43 -16.21 8.77
N THR A 9 20.11 -16.25 8.60
CA THR A 9 19.18 -16.62 9.67
C THR A 9 18.66 -18.02 9.41
N ALA A 10 18.81 -18.85 10.43
CA ALA A 10 18.14 -20.14 10.54
C ALA A 10 16.69 -20.02 10.09
N SER A 11 16.22 -20.97 9.26
CA SER A 11 14.94 -21.03 8.55
C SER A 11 13.78 -20.36 9.32
N ALA A 12 13.57 -19.08 9.08
CA ALA A 12 12.37 -18.37 9.52
C ALA A 12 11.20 -18.92 8.71
N HIS A 13 10.31 -19.67 9.36
CA HIS A 13 9.11 -20.19 8.72
C HIS A 13 8.04 -19.11 8.71
N LEU A 14 7.59 -18.75 7.52
CA LEU A 14 6.45 -17.87 7.31
C LEU A 14 5.18 -18.72 7.33
N HIS A 15 4.20 -18.28 8.10
CA HIS A 15 2.88 -18.89 8.18
C HIS A 15 1.84 -17.99 7.56
N VAL A 16 0.93 -18.55 6.76
CA VAL A 16 -0.20 -17.84 6.17
C VAL A 16 -1.48 -18.55 6.57
N SER A 17 -2.41 -17.81 7.14
CA SER A 17 -3.79 -18.26 7.33
C SER A 17 -4.73 -17.41 6.47
N GLU A 18 -5.79 -18.03 5.96
CA GLU A 18 -6.77 -17.43 5.07
C GLU A 18 -8.17 -17.65 5.63
N SER A 19 -8.97 -16.58 5.64
CA SER A 19 -10.41 -16.60 5.89
C SER A 19 -11.17 -15.98 4.72
N ASP A 20 -12.49 -15.90 4.83
CA ASP A 20 -13.32 -15.22 3.83
C ASP A 20 -13.03 -13.71 3.74
N THR A 21 -12.56 -13.11 4.84
CA THR A 21 -12.38 -11.66 4.95
C THR A 21 -10.95 -11.19 4.98
N GLU A 22 -9.98 -12.05 5.32
CA GLU A 22 -8.60 -11.63 5.55
C GLU A 22 -7.56 -12.70 5.22
N PHE A 23 -6.34 -12.25 4.94
CA PHE A 23 -5.11 -13.02 4.99
C PHE A 23 -4.30 -12.57 6.20
N VAL A 24 -3.87 -13.52 7.04
CA VAL A 24 -2.93 -13.26 8.13
C VAL A 24 -1.59 -13.88 7.77
N VAL A 25 -0.56 -13.06 7.72
CA VAL A 25 0.81 -13.49 7.43
C VAL A 25 1.67 -13.24 8.65
N SER A 26 2.23 -14.29 9.23
CA SER A 26 3.04 -14.19 10.43
C SER A 26 4.39 -14.87 10.29
N GLY A 27 5.37 -14.34 11.00
CA GLY A 27 6.73 -14.86 11.15
C GLY A 27 7.15 -14.91 12.60
N SER A 28 8.46 -14.95 12.86
CA SER A 28 8.98 -15.09 14.22
C SER A 28 8.66 -13.92 15.15
N ASN A 29 8.57 -12.70 14.60
CA ASN A 29 8.39 -11.47 15.37
C ASN A 29 7.42 -10.48 14.70
N PHE A 30 6.63 -10.91 13.72
CA PHE A 30 5.65 -10.06 13.06
C PHE A 30 4.35 -10.81 12.76
N GLU A 31 3.27 -10.04 12.65
CA GLU A 31 1.97 -10.48 12.16
C GLU A 31 1.33 -9.34 11.38
N TYR A 32 0.92 -9.62 10.13
CA TYR A 32 0.28 -8.66 9.23
C TYR A 32 -1.07 -9.17 8.81
N ILE A 33 -2.09 -8.33 8.95
CA ILE A 33 -3.46 -8.64 8.55
C ILE A 33 -3.81 -7.82 7.31
N PHE A 34 -4.22 -8.51 6.28
CA PHE A 34 -4.64 -7.94 5.00
C PHE A 34 -6.12 -8.22 4.78
N ASP A 35 -6.93 -7.17 4.76
CA ASP A 35 -8.37 -7.25 4.51
C ASP A 35 -8.64 -7.46 3.02
N ARG A 36 -9.33 -8.54 2.69
CA ARG A 36 -9.65 -8.95 1.32
C ARG A 36 -10.70 -8.06 0.66
N ASN A 37 -11.56 -7.41 1.44
CA ASN A 37 -12.63 -6.55 0.93
C ASN A 37 -12.11 -5.18 0.55
N THR A 38 -11.20 -4.62 1.36
CA THR A 38 -10.60 -3.31 1.10
C THR A 38 -9.32 -3.40 0.26
N GLY A 39 -8.67 -4.59 0.21
CA GLY A 39 -7.43 -4.79 -0.53
C GLY A 39 -6.22 -4.10 0.09
N ASN A 40 -6.23 -3.91 1.42
CA ASN A 40 -5.20 -3.17 2.15
C ASN A 40 -4.87 -3.83 3.49
N PHE A 41 -3.70 -3.50 4.06
CA PHE A 41 -3.36 -3.92 5.42
C PHE A 41 -4.20 -3.14 6.43
N THR A 42 -4.81 -3.87 7.36
CA THR A 42 -5.52 -3.31 8.52
C THR A 42 -4.63 -3.23 9.74
N ASP A 43 -3.74 -4.22 9.88
CA ASP A 43 -2.85 -4.33 11.03
C ASP A 43 -1.43 -4.72 10.59
N ILE A 44 -0.45 -4.09 11.19
CA ILE A 44 0.98 -4.39 11.04
C ILE A 44 1.56 -4.43 12.45
N VAL A 45 1.79 -5.64 12.95
CA VAL A 45 2.37 -5.88 14.28
C VAL A 45 3.81 -6.35 14.13
N VAL A 46 4.74 -5.72 14.83
CA VAL A 46 6.16 -6.12 14.88
C VAL A 46 6.63 -6.11 16.32
N ASP A 47 7.29 -7.18 16.77
CA ASP A 47 7.73 -7.38 18.15
C ASP A 47 6.60 -7.18 19.18
N GLY A 48 5.37 -7.59 18.82
CA GLY A 48 4.18 -7.43 19.64
C GLY A 48 3.62 -6.01 19.70
N GLN A 49 4.18 -5.07 18.94
CA GLN A 49 3.73 -3.70 18.87
C GLN A 49 2.96 -3.45 17.55
N GLU A 50 1.72 -3.01 17.68
CA GLU A 50 0.92 -2.54 16.55
C GLU A 50 1.45 -1.20 16.05
N LEU A 51 1.68 -1.09 14.73
CA LEU A 51 2.25 0.11 14.13
C LEU A 51 1.19 1.05 13.54
N LEU A 52 0.06 0.51 13.10
CA LEU A 52 -0.99 1.30 12.46
C LEU A 52 -2.00 1.82 13.50
N SER A 53 -2.48 3.03 13.30
CA SER A 53 -3.65 3.59 14.01
C SER A 53 -4.92 3.57 13.17
N ALA A 54 -4.80 3.28 11.87
CA ALA A 54 -5.90 3.07 10.94
C ALA A 54 -5.40 2.22 9.76
N PRO A 55 -6.30 1.51 9.05
CA PRO A 55 -5.96 0.74 7.86
C PRO A 55 -5.19 1.55 6.83
N CYS A 56 -4.28 0.88 6.11
CA CYS A 56 -3.61 1.46 4.96
C CYS A 56 -4.62 1.76 3.85
N ASP A 57 -4.32 2.72 3.00
CA ASP A 57 -5.10 2.96 1.79
C ASP A 57 -4.20 3.40 0.61
N LYS A 58 -4.72 3.24 -0.60
CA LYS A 58 -4.11 3.80 -1.80
C LYS A 58 -4.73 5.15 -2.09
N THR A 59 -3.91 6.16 -2.31
CA THR A 59 -4.37 7.54 -2.50
C THR A 59 -3.73 8.23 -3.69
N ILE A 60 -4.50 9.11 -4.33
CA ILE A 60 -4.01 10.03 -5.35
C ILE A 60 -4.09 11.49 -4.90
N TRP A 61 -4.73 11.75 -3.75
CA TRP A 61 -4.96 13.12 -3.27
C TRP A 61 -3.80 13.66 -2.44
N ARG A 62 -3.48 14.91 -2.67
CA ARG A 62 -2.70 15.77 -1.77
C ARG A 62 -3.31 17.16 -1.72
N ALA A 63 -3.05 17.89 -0.64
CA ALA A 63 -3.40 19.29 -0.58
C ALA A 63 -2.71 20.07 -1.72
N PRO A 64 -3.43 20.85 -2.51
CA PRO A 64 -2.84 21.67 -3.56
C PRO A 64 -1.88 22.71 -2.98
N THR A 65 -0.76 22.92 -3.66
CA THR A 65 0.21 23.99 -3.39
C THR A 65 -0.07 25.23 -4.27
N ASP A 66 0.68 26.29 -4.09
CA ASP A 66 0.58 27.49 -4.93
C ASP A 66 0.87 27.19 -6.41
N ASN A 67 1.76 26.25 -6.69
CA ASN A 67 2.09 25.83 -8.05
C ASN A 67 0.91 25.11 -8.74
N ASP A 68 0.00 24.53 -7.97
CA ASP A 68 -1.17 23.81 -8.48
C ASP A 68 -2.36 24.75 -8.76
N ARG A 69 -2.19 26.06 -8.68
CA ARG A 69 -3.26 27.07 -8.75
C ARG A 69 -4.26 26.85 -9.91
N ASN A 70 -3.79 26.41 -11.05
CA ASN A 70 -4.63 26.17 -12.22
C ASN A 70 -5.22 24.76 -12.22
N ILE A 71 -4.38 23.73 -12.02
CA ILE A 71 -4.76 22.32 -12.13
C ILE A 71 -5.65 21.84 -10.98
N LYS A 72 -5.57 22.46 -9.80
CA LYS A 72 -6.42 22.09 -8.64
C LYS A 72 -7.91 22.09 -8.95
N ASN A 73 -8.36 23.01 -9.82
CA ASN A 73 -9.77 23.09 -10.20
C ASN A 73 -10.21 21.90 -11.06
N GLU A 74 -9.29 21.34 -11.85
CA GLU A 74 -9.53 20.12 -12.61
C GLU A 74 -9.62 18.91 -11.70
N TRP A 75 -8.72 18.82 -10.69
CA TRP A 75 -8.74 17.77 -9.69
C TRP A 75 -10.03 17.76 -8.87
N LEU A 76 -10.51 18.94 -8.46
CA LEU A 76 -11.75 19.08 -7.70
C LEU A 76 -12.98 18.76 -8.57
N ARG A 77 -12.99 19.14 -9.86
CA ARG A 77 -14.06 18.73 -10.79
C ARG A 77 -14.06 17.23 -11.05
N ALA A 78 -12.89 16.60 -11.03
CA ALA A 78 -12.74 15.14 -11.13
C ALA A 78 -12.98 14.42 -9.79
N HIS A 79 -13.28 15.17 -8.72
CA HIS A 79 -13.52 14.65 -7.37
C HIS A 79 -12.37 13.79 -6.81
N TYR A 80 -11.12 14.17 -7.08
CA TYR A 80 -9.95 13.42 -6.59
C TYR A 80 -9.80 13.44 -5.07
N ASP A 81 -10.37 14.45 -4.41
CA ASP A 81 -10.49 14.57 -2.95
C ASP A 81 -11.49 13.59 -2.32
N MET A 82 -12.36 12.97 -3.13
CA MET A 82 -13.40 12.05 -2.70
C MET A 82 -13.18 10.61 -3.21
N ILE A 83 -11.97 10.29 -3.64
CA ILE A 83 -11.63 8.96 -4.18
C ILE A 83 -11.75 7.90 -3.10
N SER A 84 -12.38 6.79 -3.47
CA SER A 84 -12.43 5.54 -2.70
C SER A 84 -11.90 4.37 -3.53
N GLU A 85 -11.37 3.36 -2.83
CA GLU A 85 -10.93 2.11 -3.45
C GLU A 85 -12.09 1.11 -3.49
N ARG A 86 -12.16 0.36 -4.59
CA ARG A 86 -13.00 -0.82 -4.75
C ARG A 86 -12.13 -1.99 -5.15
N THR A 87 -12.12 -3.02 -4.33
CA THR A 87 -11.44 -4.29 -4.56
C THR A 87 -12.34 -5.23 -5.34
N TYR A 88 -11.78 -5.96 -6.31
CA TYR A 88 -12.48 -6.92 -7.15
C TYR A 88 -12.04 -8.34 -6.86
N GLU A 89 -10.73 -8.53 -6.65
CA GLU A 89 -10.14 -9.85 -6.48
C GLU A 89 -8.91 -9.76 -5.58
N THR A 90 -8.76 -10.74 -4.70
CA THR A 90 -7.57 -10.91 -3.86
C THR A 90 -7.18 -12.37 -3.80
N GLY A 91 -5.89 -12.65 -3.70
CA GLY A 91 -5.36 -14.00 -3.52
C GLY A 91 -4.05 -13.96 -2.74
N CYS A 92 -3.72 -15.06 -2.08
CA CYS A 92 -2.44 -15.23 -1.40
C CYS A 92 -1.82 -16.57 -1.75
N ILE A 93 -0.53 -16.57 -2.08
CA ILE A 93 0.26 -17.77 -2.34
C ILE A 93 1.60 -17.71 -1.64
N ILE A 94 2.18 -18.87 -1.32
CA ILE A 94 3.59 -18.95 -0.93
C ILE A 94 4.41 -19.20 -2.19
N LYS A 95 5.38 -18.35 -2.44
CA LYS A 95 6.30 -18.46 -3.57
C LYS A 95 7.71 -18.07 -3.13
N ASP A 96 8.68 -18.93 -3.41
CA ASP A 96 10.10 -18.75 -3.07
C ASP A 96 10.31 -18.39 -1.58
N GLY A 97 9.53 -19.02 -0.68
CA GLY A 97 9.58 -18.78 0.76
C GLY A 97 8.92 -17.49 1.24
N CYS A 98 8.38 -16.67 0.33
CA CYS A 98 7.67 -15.43 0.65
C CYS A 98 6.15 -15.61 0.51
N ALA A 99 5.36 -14.88 1.28
CA ALA A 99 3.94 -14.73 1.02
C ALA A 99 3.73 -13.64 -0.03
N VAL A 100 3.00 -13.97 -1.09
CA VAL A 100 2.66 -13.03 -2.16
C VAL A 100 1.15 -12.83 -2.18
N ILE A 101 0.71 -11.64 -1.77
CA ILE A 101 -0.69 -11.24 -1.80
C ILE A 101 -0.91 -10.45 -3.09
N SER A 102 -1.83 -10.92 -3.93
CA SER A 102 -2.28 -10.22 -5.14
C SER A 102 -3.61 -9.50 -4.87
N CYS A 103 -3.77 -8.31 -5.44
CA CYS A 103 -4.99 -7.52 -5.32
C CYS A 103 -5.27 -6.77 -6.61
N THR A 104 -6.48 -6.95 -7.15
CA THR A 104 -7.00 -6.16 -8.27
C THR A 104 -8.05 -5.19 -7.75
N SER A 105 -7.82 -3.90 -7.96
CA SER A 105 -8.70 -2.84 -7.46
C SER A 105 -8.82 -1.67 -8.42
N SER A 106 -9.71 -0.74 -8.10
CA SER A 106 -9.81 0.55 -8.78
C SER A 106 -9.99 1.68 -7.79
N LEU A 107 -9.52 2.87 -8.16
CA LEU A 107 -9.84 4.11 -7.47
C LEU A 107 -10.85 4.90 -8.29
N SER A 108 -11.96 5.28 -7.67
CA SER A 108 -13.02 6.07 -8.30
C SER A 108 -13.68 7.04 -7.32
N ALA A 109 -14.13 8.17 -7.84
CA ALA A 109 -15.02 9.05 -7.10
C ALA A 109 -16.46 8.49 -7.12
N PRO A 110 -17.33 8.92 -6.20
CA PRO A 110 -18.73 8.52 -6.21
C PRO A 110 -19.39 8.87 -7.57
N THR A 111 -20.16 7.93 -8.11
CA THR A 111 -20.93 8.08 -9.36
C THR A 111 -20.10 8.29 -10.64
N VAL A 112 -18.79 8.13 -10.57
CA VAL A 112 -17.89 8.33 -11.70
C VAL A 112 -17.16 7.04 -12.05
N GLN A 113 -16.82 6.84 -13.33
CA GLN A 113 -16.01 5.70 -13.74
C GLN A 113 -14.62 5.70 -13.09
N PRO A 114 -13.96 4.55 -12.99
CA PRO A 114 -12.65 4.45 -12.37
C PRO A 114 -11.62 5.39 -13.00
N VAL A 115 -10.96 6.17 -12.15
CA VAL A 115 -9.80 7.01 -12.49
C VAL A 115 -8.57 6.14 -12.71
N LEU A 116 -8.37 5.16 -11.82
CA LEU A 116 -7.29 4.20 -11.87
C LEU A 116 -7.81 2.76 -11.78
N ARG A 117 -7.11 1.86 -12.49
CA ARG A 117 -7.14 0.41 -12.27
C ARG A 117 -5.77 -0.01 -11.77
N ILE A 118 -5.73 -0.86 -10.74
CA ILE A 118 -4.52 -1.22 -10.02
C ILE A 118 -4.45 -2.74 -9.92
N ASN A 119 -3.31 -3.31 -10.33
CA ASN A 119 -2.92 -4.65 -9.97
C ASN A 119 -1.73 -4.54 -9.03
N ALA A 120 -1.92 -4.91 -7.79
CA ALA A 120 -0.91 -4.84 -6.74
C ALA A 120 -0.44 -6.24 -6.35
N GLU A 121 0.85 -6.38 -6.11
CA GLU A 121 1.48 -7.51 -5.45
C GLU A 121 2.18 -7.01 -4.18
N TRP A 122 1.90 -7.63 -3.06
CA TRP A 122 2.56 -7.41 -1.79
C TRP A 122 3.36 -8.67 -1.46
N ILE A 123 4.67 -8.55 -1.38
CA ILE A 123 5.58 -9.65 -1.13
C ILE A 123 6.11 -9.49 0.28
N ILE A 124 5.79 -10.45 1.15
CA ILE A 124 6.19 -10.47 2.56
C ILE A 124 7.26 -11.54 2.70
N THR A 125 8.46 -11.14 3.12
CA THR A 125 9.58 -12.07 3.32
C THR A 125 9.53 -12.71 4.71
N PRO A 126 10.23 -13.83 4.93
CA PRO A 126 10.31 -14.46 6.26
C PRO A 126 10.85 -13.54 7.37
N GLU A 127 11.63 -12.52 7.01
CA GLU A 127 12.17 -11.51 7.93
C GLU A 127 11.19 -10.37 8.22
N GLY A 128 9.98 -10.41 7.65
CA GLY A 128 8.96 -9.38 7.87
C GLY A 128 9.06 -8.15 6.95
N THR A 129 9.93 -8.18 5.92
CA THR A 129 9.96 -7.08 4.96
C THR A 129 8.74 -7.13 4.03
N ILE A 130 8.02 -6.02 3.91
CA ILE A 130 6.92 -5.85 2.96
C ILE A 130 7.45 -5.12 1.72
N LYS A 131 7.42 -5.77 0.57
CA LYS A 131 7.72 -5.18 -0.75
C LYS A 131 6.42 -5.04 -1.53
N SER A 132 6.23 -3.91 -2.21
CA SER A 132 5.06 -3.71 -3.07
C SER A 132 5.47 -3.51 -4.51
N LYS A 133 4.71 -4.13 -5.42
CA LYS A 133 4.79 -3.91 -6.86
C LYS A 133 3.40 -3.60 -7.35
N MET A 134 3.22 -2.43 -7.98
CA MET A 134 1.92 -1.99 -8.45
C MET A 134 1.96 -1.63 -9.93
N HIS A 135 1.08 -2.25 -10.70
CA HIS A 135 0.82 -1.87 -12.07
C HIS A 135 -0.44 -1.01 -12.11
N VAL A 136 -0.27 0.27 -12.43
CA VAL A 136 -1.34 1.27 -12.37
C VAL A 136 -1.66 1.76 -13.77
N LYS A 137 -2.94 1.63 -14.17
CA LYS A 137 -3.45 2.16 -15.44
C LYS A 137 -4.40 3.31 -15.18
N LYS A 138 -3.97 4.53 -15.56
CA LYS A 138 -4.82 5.73 -15.49
C LYS A 138 -5.78 5.79 -16.68
N ASN A 139 -7.02 6.16 -16.44
CA ASN A 139 -7.96 6.52 -17.49
C ASN A 139 -7.56 7.87 -18.11
N ALA A 140 -7.39 7.89 -19.43
CA ALA A 140 -6.92 9.05 -20.17
C ALA A 140 -7.88 10.26 -20.13
N GLU A 141 -9.17 10.03 -19.87
CA GLU A 141 -10.19 11.08 -19.79
C GLU A 141 -10.06 11.97 -18.54
N PHE A 142 -9.28 11.51 -17.54
CA PHE A 142 -9.08 12.24 -16.30
C PHE A 142 -7.81 13.10 -16.32
N PRO A 143 -7.75 14.21 -15.56
CA PRO A 143 -6.57 15.06 -15.49
C PRO A 143 -5.34 14.32 -14.92
N THR A 144 -4.18 14.95 -15.01
CA THR A 144 -2.94 14.45 -14.40
C THR A 144 -3.13 14.29 -12.90
N LEU A 145 -2.60 13.20 -12.35
CA LEU A 145 -2.73 12.91 -10.92
C LEU A 145 -1.89 13.87 -10.08
N PRO A 146 -2.37 14.33 -8.91
CA PRO A 146 -1.55 15.07 -7.94
C PRO A 146 -0.38 14.23 -7.41
N ARG A 147 -0.64 12.96 -7.19
CA ARG A 147 0.32 11.91 -6.77
C ARG A 147 -0.33 10.53 -6.92
N PHE A 148 0.44 9.49 -6.67
CA PHE A 148 -0.03 8.13 -6.38
C PHE A 148 0.85 7.53 -5.29
N GLY A 149 0.25 6.86 -4.32
CA GLY A 149 1.00 6.19 -3.25
C GLY A 149 0.11 5.42 -2.29
N VAL A 150 0.77 4.72 -1.37
CA VAL A 150 0.15 4.07 -0.22
C VAL A 150 0.27 5.01 0.97
N ARG A 151 -0.81 5.21 1.69
CA ARG A 151 -0.86 5.97 2.94
C ARG A 151 -0.92 4.99 4.10
N MET A 152 -0.02 5.20 5.06
CA MET A 152 0.01 4.51 6.35
C MET A 152 -0.18 5.55 7.44
N ILE A 153 -1.17 5.35 8.31
CA ILE A 153 -1.40 6.21 9.46
C ILE A 153 -0.83 5.46 10.66
N LEU A 154 0.36 5.90 11.09
CA LEU A 154 1.06 5.27 12.20
C LEU A 154 0.53 5.76 13.54
N ARG A 155 0.80 4.97 14.58
CA ARG A 155 0.49 5.35 15.97
C ARG A 155 1.24 6.61 16.38
N GLU A 156 0.70 7.36 17.31
CA GLU A 156 1.20 8.66 17.75
C GLU A 156 2.63 8.61 18.34
N ASP A 157 3.02 7.48 18.91
CA ASP A 157 4.34 7.22 19.47
C ASP A 157 5.44 6.92 18.41
N MET A 158 5.05 6.62 17.16
CA MET A 158 5.95 6.37 16.02
C MET A 158 6.45 7.67 15.38
N ARG A 159 7.40 8.35 16.05
CA ARG A 159 7.88 9.69 15.62
C ARG A 159 9.12 9.67 14.75
N ASN A 160 9.87 8.56 14.73
CA ASN A 160 11.11 8.46 13.99
C ASN A 160 10.91 7.57 12.75
N VAL A 161 11.15 8.15 11.57
CA VAL A 161 11.07 7.44 10.30
C VAL A 161 12.39 7.59 9.57
N ASN A 162 13.00 6.45 9.20
CA ASN A 162 14.15 6.43 8.31
C ASN A 162 13.69 5.98 6.93
N TYR A 163 14.12 6.70 5.89
CA TYR A 163 13.79 6.33 4.52
C TYR A 163 15.01 6.48 3.61
N ILE A 164 15.05 5.67 2.57
CA ILE A 164 16.01 5.76 1.46
C ILE A 164 15.19 5.95 0.19
N GLY A 165 15.50 6.99 -0.54
CA GLY A 165 14.75 7.36 -1.75
C GLY A 165 15.64 7.95 -2.83
N MET A 166 15.06 8.20 -4.00
CA MET A 166 15.71 8.85 -5.13
C MET A 166 15.85 10.34 -4.88
N GLY A 167 17.08 10.83 -4.87
CA GLY A 167 17.49 12.24 -4.95
C GLY A 167 17.06 13.15 -3.81
N PRO A 168 17.81 14.25 -3.60
CA PRO A 168 17.41 15.32 -2.69
C PRO A 168 16.55 16.39 -3.38
N TYR A 169 16.36 16.32 -4.68
CA TYR A 169 15.65 17.34 -5.46
C TYR A 169 14.27 16.85 -5.86
N GLU A 170 13.28 17.72 -5.70
CA GLU A 170 12.01 17.55 -6.37
C GLU A 170 12.23 17.59 -7.89
N SER A 171 11.74 16.57 -8.58
CA SER A 171 11.75 16.49 -10.05
C SER A 171 10.66 17.35 -10.66
#